data_c1f6acc11336e5f922b8a938edfb5fed
#
_entry.id   c1f6acc11336e5f922b8a938edfb5fed
#
_cell.length_a   1.000
_cell.length_b   1.000
_cell.length_c   1.000
_cell.angle_alpha   90.00
_cell.angle_beta   90.00
_cell.angle_gamma   90.00
#
_symmetry.space_group_name_H-M   'P 1'
#
loop_
_entity.id
_entity.type
_entity.pdbx_description
1 polymer ?
#
loop_
_entity_poly.entity_id
_entity_poly.type
_entity_poly.pdbx_seq_one_letter_code
_entity_poly.pdbx_strand_id
1 'polypeptide(L)'
;YTTLFRSSPYIQPTIHPVASCLGLVFPIFALINGLFLCFWLIFQRYKYALLPLFALLFCYSQIRTYLPLNFSTENPPEDSFKLLSYNVMGFNNTIKEKDGNSILNYLKESKADILCLQEYVTIKARHHLSQNDVEEALSAYPYKSIQVIGSNKGHTNCIACYSKYPILS
;
A
#
# COMPACT_ATOMS: atom_id res chain seq x y z
N TYR A 1 19.88 -19.66 -0.21
CA TYR A 1 19.07 -18.63 -0.92
C TYR A 1 17.94 -18.07 -0.03
N THR A 2 17.18 -18.91 0.69
CA THR A 2 16.02 -18.46 1.53
C THR A 2 16.42 -17.43 2.60
N THR A 3 17.56 -17.58 3.25
CA THR A 3 18.07 -16.63 4.25
C THR A 3 18.37 -15.27 3.67
N LEU A 4 18.93 -15.22 2.46
CA LEU A 4 19.27 -13.96 1.79
C LEU A 4 18.00 -13.18 1.41
N PHE A 5 16.99 -13.85 0.89
CA PHE A 5 15.69 -13.22 0.56
C PHE A 5 14.94 -12.77 1.81
N ARG A 6 15.04 -13.53 2.90
CA ARG A 6 14.44 -13.16 4.18
C ARG A 6 15.06 -11.91 4.80
N SER A 7 16.36 -11.67 4.62
CA SER A 7 17.06 -10.51 5.18
C SER A 7 16.87 -9.23 4.36
N SER A 8 16.36 -9.32 3.12
CA SER A 8 16.19 -8.18 2.22
C SER A 8 15.46 -6.97 2.84
N PRO A 9 14.36 -7.11 3.63
CA PRO A 9 13.69 -5.98 4.26
C PRO A 9 14.54 -5.24 5.29
N TYR A 10 15.61 -5.86 5.79
CA TYR A 10 16.51 -5.28 6.80
C TYR A 10 17.77 -4.68 6.18
N ILE A 11 17.94 -4.79 4.86
CA ILE A 11 19.09 -4.25 4.15
C ILE A 11 18.74 -2.84 3.67
N GLN A 12 19.53 -1.85 4.10
CA GLN A 12 19.33 -0.47 3.66
C GLN A 12 19.64 -0.34 2.14
N PRO A 13 18.69 0.18 1.33
CA PRO A 13 18.86 0.33 -0.11
C PRO A 13 20.03 1.24 -0.50
N THR A 14 20.37 2.20 0.35
CA THR A 14 21.48 3.14 0.14
C THR A 14 22.84 2.46 0.21
N ILE A 15 22.96 1.36 0.96
CA ILE A 15 24.24 0.63 1.14
C ILE A 15 24.34 -0.52 0.12
N HIS A 16 23.25 -1.28 -0.04
CA HIS A 16 23.22 -2.46 -0.91
C HIS A 16 21.92 -2.50 -1.74
N PRO A 17 21.81 -1.67 -2.81
CA PRO A 17 20.57 -1.57 -3.60
C PRO A 17 20.16 -2.89 -4.25
N VAL A 18 21.12 -3.65 -4.80
CA VAL A 18 20.85 -4.95 -5.42
C VAL A 18 20.34 -5.97 -4.40
N ALA A 19 20.94 -6.02 -3.22
CA ALA A 19 20.54 -6.96 -2.17
C ALA A 19 19.16 -6.64 -1.59
N SER A 20 18.79 -5.37 -1.49
CA SER A 20 17.45 -4.96 -1.06
C SER A 20 16.38 -5.31 -2.10
N CYS A 21 16.71 -5.27 -3.40
CA CYS A 21 15.81 -5.67 -4.48
C CYS A 21 15.55 -7.18 -4.55
N LEU A 22 16.38 -8.01 -3.92
CA LEU A 22 16.18 -9.47 -3.91
C LEU A 22 14.85 -9.87 -3.27
N GLY A 23 14.32 -9.05 -2.36
CA GLY A 23 12.99 -9.25 -1.78
C GLY A 23 11.88 -9.31 -2.82
N LEU A 24 11.98 -8.57 -3.93
CA LEU A 24 10.99 -8.57 -5.00
C LEU A 24 10.85 -9.93 -5.70
N VAL A 25 11.90 -10.73 -5.68
CA VAL A 25 11.92 -12.07 -6.31
C VAL A 25 11.43 -13.16 -5.35
N PHE A 26 11.28 -12.83 -4.07
CA PHE A 26 10.85 -13.77 -3.02
C PHE A 26 9.54 -14.50 -3.36
N PRO A 27 8.45 -13.84 -3.85
CA PRO A 27 7.20 -14.53 -4.17
C PRO A 27 7.37 -15.65 -5.19
N ILE A 28 8.27 -15.47 -6.16
CA ILE A 28 8.58 -16.49 -7.19
C ILE A 28 9.20 -17.72 -6.53
N PHE A 29 10.17 -17.53 -5.63
CA PHE A 29 10.79 -18.65 -4.92
C PHE A 29 9.82 -19.35 -3.96
N ALA A 30 8.93 -18.61 -3.30
CA ALA A 30 7.89 -19.18 -2.47
C ALA A 30 6.93 -20.04 -3.30
N LEU A 31 6.52 -19.57 -4.48
CA LEU A 31 5.69 -20.30 -5.41
C LEU A 31 6.38 -21.60 -5.88
N ILE A 32 7.64 -21.52 -6.32
CA ILE A 32 8.43 -22.68 -6.75
C ILE A 32 8.51 -23.72 -5.63
N ASN A 33 8.80 -23.31 -4.40
CA ASN A 33 8.84 -24.22 -3.26
C ASN A 33 7.47 -24.87 -2.99
N GLY A 34 6.38 -24.11 -3.13
CA GLY A 34 5.01 -24.65 -3.05
C GLY A 34 4.72 -25.72 -4.11
N LEU A 35 5.14 -25.45 -5.36
CA LEU A 35 5.00 -26.41 -6.45
C LEU A 35 5.81 -27.69 -6.21
N PHE A 36 7.05 -27.57 -5.71
CA PHE A 36 7.85 -28.73 -5.33
C PHE A 36 7.23 -29.51 -4.18
N LEU A 37 6.66 -28.84 -3.20
CA LEU A 37 5.93 -29.49 -2.12
C LEU A 37 4.77 -30.33 -2.67
N CYS A 38 3.91 -29.73 -3.50
CA CYS A 38 2.80 -30.41 -4.14
C CYS A 38 3.28 -31.59 -4.99
N PHE A 39 4.33 -31.40 -5.79
CA PHE A 39 4.93 -32.45 -6.62
C PHE A 39 5.33 -33.66 -5.77
N TRP A 40 6.11 -33.47 -4.72
CA TRP A 40 6.54 -34.59 -3.87
C TRP A 40 5.41 -35.26 -3.11
N LEU A 41 4.36 -34.52 -2.74
CA LEU A 41 3.16 -35.09 -2.11
C LEU A 41 2.38 -35.96 -3.09
N ILE A 42 2.20 -35.51 -4.33
CA ILE A 42 1.51 -36.27 -5.39
C ILE A 42 2.23 -37.60 -5.66
N PHE A 43 3.58 -37.56 -5.74
CA PHE A 43 4.39 -38.76 -5.96
C PHE A 43 4.64 -39.58 -4.69
N GLN A 44 3.97 -39.23 -3.57
CA GLN A 44 4.07 -39.91 -2.27
C GLN A 44 5.50 -40.03 -1.72
N ARG A 45 6.36 -39.12 -2.14
CA ARG A 45 7.77 -39.06 -1.69
C ARG A 45 7.94 -38.12 -0.51
N TYR A 46 7.28 -38.41 0.60
CA TYR A 46 7.16 -37.53 1.78
C TYR A 46 8.49 -37.05 2.35
N LYS A 47 9.54 -37.89 2.29
CA LYS A 47 10.89 -37.51 2.74
C LYS A 47 11.44 -36.29 2.00
N TYR A 48 11.17 -36.19 0.70
CA TYR A 48 11.61 -35.07 -0.13
C TYR A 48 10.70 -33.85 -0.01
N ALA A 49 9.43 -34.05 0.37
CA ALA A 49 8.49 -32.97 0.64
C ALA A 49 8.86 -32.16 1.88
N LEU A 50 9.59 -32.75 2.83
CA LEU A 50 10.03 -32.06 4.05
C LEU A 50 10.90 -30.84 3.76
N LEU A 51 11.77 -30.89 2.75
CA LEU A 51 12.68 -29.78 2.44
C LEU A 51 11.92 -28.51 2.03
N PRO A 52 11.04 -28.52 1.00
CA PRO A 52 10.25 -27.33 0.65
C PRO A 52 9.25 -26.94 1.76
N LEU A 53 8.73 -27.90 2.52
CA LEU A 53 7.86 -27.60 3.65
C LEU A 53 8.59 -26.76 4.70
N PHE A 54 9.76 -27.18 5.14
CA PHE A 54 10.58 -26.41 6.10
C PHE A 54 10.99 -25.07 5.55
N ALA A 55 11.32 -24.97 4.25
CA ALA A 55 11.64 -23.70 3.61
C ALA A 55 10.45 -22.72 3.67
N LEU A 56 9.24 -23.18 3.39
CA LEU A 56 8.02 -22.36 3.46
C LEU A 56 7.68 -21.98 4.90
N LEU A 57 7.79 -22.90 5.86
CA LEU A 57 7.56 -22.61 7.28
C LEU A 57 8.55 -21.57 7.80
N PHE A 58 9.82 -21.69 7.43
CA PHE A 58 10.86 -20.74 7.81
C PHE A 58 10.60 -19.33 7.23
N CYS A 59 9.96 -19.24 6.06
CA CYS A 59 9.61 -18.00 5.39
C CYS A 59 8.16 -17.54 5.66
N TYR A 60 7.45 -18.15 6.62
CA TYR A 60 6.05 -17.85 6.91
C TYR A 60 5.78 -16.36 7.15
N SER A 61 6.62 -15.70 7.92
CA SER A 61 6.49 -14.26 8.20
C SER A 61 6.51 -13.41 6.92
N GLN A 62 7.44 -13.71 6.01
CA GLN A 62 7.55 -13.02 4.73
C GLN A 62 6.36 -13.33 3.81
N ILE A 63 5.94 -14.60 3.75
CA ILE A 63 4.76 -15.01 2.98
C ILE A 63 3.53 -14.24 3.45
N ARG A 64 3.32 -14.12 4.76
CA ARG A 64 2.20 -13.38 5.35
C ARG A 64 2.24 -11.88 5.00
N THR A 65 3.41 -11.29 4.80
CA THR A 65 3.55 -9.90 4.36
C THR A 65 3.07 -9.72 2.91
N TYR A 66 3.37 -10.68 2.02
CA TYR A 66 2.92 -10.64 0.62
C TYR A 66 1.46 -11.08 0.44
N LEU A 67 0.98 -12.00 1.28
CA LEU A 67 -0.39 -12.52 1.28
C LEU A 67 -1.01 -12.29 2.66
N PRO A 68 -1.47 -11.07 2.95
CA PRO A 68 -2.10 -10.75 4.24
C PRO A 68 -3.51 -11.34 4.29
N LEU A 69 -3.60 -12.65 4.55
CA LEU A 69 -4.89 -13.34 4.71
C LEU A 69 -5.43 -13.00 6.10
N ASN A 70 -6.34 -12.06 6.16
CA ASN A 70 -7.08 -11.72 7.38
C ASN A 70 -8.48 -12.34 7.27
N PHE A 71 -8.67 -13.46 7.95
CA PHE A 71 -9.95 -14.21 7.93
C PHE A 71 -10.97 -13.71 8.95
N SER A 72 -10.60 -12.82 9.86
CA SER A 72 -11.49 -12.26 10.85
C SER A 72 -11.65 -10.76 10.66
N THR A 73 -12.88 -10.32 10.47
CA THR A 73 -13.31 -8.93 10.63
C THR A 73 -13.92 -8.81 12.03
N GLU A 74 -13.15 -8.37 13.00
CA GLU A 74 -13.70 -7.96 14.27
C GLU A 74 -14.34 -6.58 14.11
N ASN A 75 -15.48 -6.37 14.72
CA ASN A 75 -16.06 -5.02 14.79
C ASN A 75 -15.08 -4.13 15.57
N PRO A 76 -14.71 -2.96 15.03
CA PRO A 76 -13.83 -2.06 15.75
C PRO A 76 -14.46 -1.64 17.09
N PRO A 77 -13.70 -1.43 18.16
CA PRO A 77 -14.18 -0.88 19.41
C PRO A 77 -14.92 0.46 19.18
N GLU A 78 -15.90 0.78 20.01
CA GLU A 78 -16.69 2.02 19.88
C GLU A 78 -15.84 3.30 19.90
N ASP A 79 -14.72 3.29 20.64
CA ASP A 79 -13.79 4.43 20.76
C ASP A 79 -12.67 4.41 19.71
N SER A 80 -12.80 3.60 18.65
CA SER A 80 -11.79 3.54 17.59
C SER A 80 -11.98 4.65 16.55
N PHE A 81 -10.88 5.12 15.97
CA PHE A 81 -10.90 5.99 14.80
C PHE A 81 -10.48 5.21 13.54
N LYS A 82 -11.08 5.58 12.41
CA LYS A 82 -10.80 4.96 11.13
C LYS A 82 -9.77 5.78 10.36
N LEU A 83 -8.59 5.20 10.13
CA LEU A 83 -7.55 5.79 9.30
C LEU A 83 -7.55 5.10 7.93
N LEU A 84 -7.58 5.90 6.86
CA LEU A 84 -7.44 5.43 5.49
C LEU A 84 -6.12 5.97 4.91
N SER A 85 -5.22 5.07 4.51
CA SER A 85 -4.02 5.39 3.75
C SER A 85 -4.22 4.95 2.30
N TYR A 86 -4.13 5.89 1.35
CA TYR A 86 -4.50 5.64 -0.04
C TYR A 86 -3.59 6.40 -1.01
N ASN A 87 -3.02 5.69 -1.99
CA ASN A 87 -2.33 6.33 -3.10
C ASN A 87 -3.37 6.78 -4.13
N VAL A 88 -3.52 8.09 -4.27
CA VAL A 88 -4.55 8.67 -5.16
C VAL A 88 -4.11 8.80 -6.61
N MET A 89 -2.86 8.47 -6.95
CA MET A 89 -2.32 8.53 -8.33
C MET A 89 -2.67 9.85 -9.05
N GLY A 90 -2.51 10.99 -8.39
CA GLY A 90 -2.94 12.30 -8.90
C GLY A 90 -4.44 12.36 -9.21
N PHE A 91 -5.28 11.67 -8.47
CA PHE A 91 -6.73 11.58 -8.72
C PHE A 91 -7.06 11.12 -10.15
N ASN A 92 -6.42 10.05 -10.59
CA ASN A 92 -6.53 9.52 -11.95
C ASN A 92 -6.18 10.59 -13.01
N ASN A 93 -4.97 11.15 -12.89
CA ASN A 93 -4.44 12.23 -13.73
C ASN A 93 -5.19 13.58 -13.61
N THR A 94 -5.84 13.82 -12.48
CA THR A 94 -6.53 15.08 -12.15
C THR A 94 -7.70 15.47 -13.08
N ILE A 95 -8.17 14.58 -13.94
CA ILE A 95 -9.25 14.90 -14.91
C ILE A 95 -10.59 15.02 -14.17
N LYS A 96 -11.35 16.09 -14.46
CA LYS A 96 -12.74 16.24 -14.02
C LYS A 96 -13.66 15.37 -14.89
N GLU A 97 -14.22 14.34 -14.30
CA GLU A 97 -15.23 13.49 -14.93
C GLU A 97 -16.62 14.11 -14.78
N LYS A 98 -17.57 13.78 -15.67
CA LYS A 98 -18.94 14.33 -15.64
C LYS A 98 -19.70 13.97 -14.36
N ASP A 99 -19.43 12.77 -13.84
CA ASP A 99 -20.10 12.23 -12.63
C ASP A 99 -19.28 12.43 -11.34
N GLY A 100 -18.29 13.31 -11.40
CA GLY A 100 -17.32 13.52 -10.33
C GLY A 100 -16.17 12.52 -10.36
N ASN A 101 -15.10 12.82 -9.64
CA ASN A 101 -13.93 11.97 -9.59
C ASN A 101 -14.18 10.73 -8.71
N SER A 102 -13.99 9.55 -9.27
CA SER A 102 -14.26 8.26 -8.60
C SER A 102 -13.45 8.08 -7.32
N ILE A 103 -12.20 8.56 -7.28
CA ILE A 103 -11.35 8.50 -6.09
C ILE A 103 -11.90 9.42 -4.99
N LEU A 104 -12.31 10.65 -5.32
CA LEU A 104 -12.92 11.56 -4.34
C LEU A 104 -14.22 11.00 -3.79
N ASN A 105 -15.04 10.38 -4.62
CA ASN A 105 -16.26 9.71 -4.18
C ASN A 105 -15.96 8.57 -3.20
N TYR A 106 -14.99 7.72 -3.53
CA TYR A 106 -14.51 6.66 -2.64
C TYR A 106 -14.02 7.20 -1.29
N LEU A 107 -13.22 8.28 -1.30
CA LEU A 107 -12.73 8.90 -0.07
C LEU A 107 -13.86 9.40 0.82
N LYS A 108 -14.91 10.02 0.24
CA LYS A 108 -16.12 10.44 0.97
C LYS A 108 -16.89 9.25 1.56
N GLU A 109 -17.13 8.23 0.75
CA GLU A 109 -17.89 7.03 1.13
C GLU A 109 -17.14 6.19 2.16
N SER A 110 -15.82 6.27 2.22
CA SER A 110 -15.00 5.56 3.20
C SER A 110 -15.37 5.87 4.64
N LYS A 111 -15.92 7.09 4.90
CA LYS A 111 -16.24 7.62 6.25
C LYS A 111 -15.07 7.55 7.22
N ALA A 112 -13.84 7.54 6.71
CA ALA A 112 -12.65 7.56 7.54
C ALA A 112 -12.59 8.85 8.38
N ASP A 113 -11.87 8.80 9.48
CA ASP A 113 -11.68 9.97 10.36
C ASP A 113 -10.41 10.72 9.98
N ILE A 114 -9.43 9.99 9.46
CA ILE A 114 -8.15 10.51 8.98
C ILE A 114 -7.86 9.90 7.60
N LEU A 115 -7.50 10.74 6.63
CA LEU A 115 -7.08 10.36 5.29
C LEU A 115 -5.60 10.70 5.12
N CYS A 116 -4.76 9.69 4.81
CA CYS A 116 -3.36 9.86 4.44
C CYS A 116 -3.21 9.56 2.95
N LEU A 117 -3.04 10.59 2.14
CA LEU A 117 -3.07 10.51 0.68
C LEU A 117 -1.66 10.63 0.11
N GLN A 118 -1.21 9.61 -0.62
CA GLN A 118 0.05 9.61 -1.36
C GLN A 118 -0.19 9.99 -2.83
N GLU A 119 0.86 10.44 -3.50
CA GLU A 119 0.80 10.93 -4.87
C GLU A 119 -0.32 11.96 -5.09
N TYR A 120 -0.48 12.84 -4.09
CA TYR A 120 -1.48 13.89 -4.13
C TYR A 120 -1.02 14.99 -5.09
N VAL A 121 -1.73 15.15 -6.20
CA VAL A 121 -1.46 16.14 -7.23
C VAL A 121 -2.74 16.87 -7.60
N THR A 122 -2.70 18.19 -7.60
CA THR A 122 -3.78 19.04 -8.08
C THR A 122 -3.25 20.00 -9.14
N ILE A 123 -4.06 20.34 -10.13
CA ILE A 123 -3.66 21.21 -11.24
C ILE A 123 -4.68 22.34 -11.40
N LYS A 124 -4.19 23.57 -11.40
CA LYS A 124 -5.04 24.74 -11.60
C LYS A 124 -5.31 24.95 -13.12
N ALA A 125 -6.13 24.07 -13.70
CA ALA A 125 -6.51 24.17 -15.11
C ALA A 125 -7.99 23.76 -15.30
N ARG A 126 -8.60 24.23 -16.39
CA ARG A 126 -10.07 24.18 -16.61
C ARG A 126 -10.70 22.79 -16.53
N HIS A 127 -9.98 21.76 -16.94
CA HIS A 127 -10.48 20.38 -16.99
C HIS A 127 -9.80 19.46 -15.96
N HIS A 128 -9.08 20.04 -15.01
CA HIS A 128 -8.38 19.31 -13.98
C HIS A 128 -8.94 19.64 -12.59
N LEU A 129 -8.73 18.71 -11.67
CA LEU A 129 -9.06 18.93 -10.26
C LEU A 129 -8.10 19.95 -9.67
N SER A 130 -8.64 21.07 -9.25
CA SER A 130 -7.89 22.07 -8.47
C SER A 130 -7.90 21.71 -6.99
N GLN A 131 -7.03 22.36 -6.23
CA GLN A 131 -7.02 22.23 -4.77
C GLN A 131 -8.39 22.57 -4.15
N ASN A 132 -9.05 23.60 -4.66
CA ASN A 132 -10.38 24.00 -4.18
C ASN A 132 -11.44 22.91 -4.43
N ASP A 133 -11.39 22.24 -5.59
CA ASP A 133 -12.34 21.14 -5.88
C ASP A 133 -12.17 19.98 -4.90
N VAL A 134 -10.92 19.66 -4.53
CA VAL A 134 -10.65 18.61 -3.55
C VAL A 134 -11.08 19.04 -2.16
N GLU A 135 -10.83 20.28 -1.75
CA GLU A 135 -11.21 20.81 -0.45
C GLU A 135 -12.74 20.90 -0.29
N GLU A 136 -13.46 21.30 -1.35
CA GLU A 136 -14.92 21.27 -1.37
C GLU A 136 -15.43 19.85 -1.22
N ALA A 137 -14.84 18.91 -1.97
CA ALA A 137 -15.18 17.51 -1.91
C ALA A 137 -14.92 16.89 -0.54
N LEU A 138 -13.83 17.28 0.13
CA LEU A 138 -13.43 16.80 1.45
C LEU A 138 -13.76 17.79 2.58
N SER A 139 -14.81 18.59 2.43
CA SER A 139 -15.24 19.61 3.41
C SER A 139 -15.57 19.03 4.80
N ALA A 140 -15.84 17.71 4.90
CA ALA A 140 -16.01 17.01 6.17
C ALA A 140 -14.71 16.89 7.00
N TYR A 141 -13.54 17.26 6.42
CA TYR A 141 -12.23 17.21 7.06
C TYR A 141 -11.67 18.63 7.22
N PRO A 142 -11.98 19.33 8.33
CA PRO A 142 -11.59 20.73 8.50
C PRO A 142 -10.09 20.94 8.70
N TYR A 143 -9.38 19.89 9.12
CA TYR A 143 -7.93 19.98 9.36
C TYR A 143 -7.17 19.28 8.24
N LYS A 144 -6.18 19.97 7.68
CA LYS A 144 -5.34 19.46 6.58
C LYS A 144 -3.89 19.85 6.75
N SER A 145 -3.00 18.98 6.30
CA SER A 145 -1.57 19.22 6.13
C SER A 145 -1.13 18.67 4.79
N ILE A 146 -0.55 19.52 3.95
CA ILE A 146 -0.08 19.13 2.60
C ILE A 146 1.40 19.45 2.52
N GLN A 147 2.21 18.41 2.31
CA GLN A 147 3.66 18.53 2.20
C GLN A 147 4.14 18.18 0.80
N VAL A 148 4.90 19.09 0.20
CA VAL A 148 5.55 18.84 -1.09
C VAL A 148 6.77 17.95 -0.87
N ILE A 149 6.81 16.79 -1.54
CA ILE A 149 7.94 15.85 -1.48
C ILE A 149 8.93 16.15 -2.60
N GLY A 150 8.43 16.53 -3.76
CA GLY A 150 9.27 16.82 -4.92
C GLY A 150 8.50 17.51 -6.03
N SER A 151 9.21 18.30 -6.82
CA SER A 151 8.68 18.93 -8.01
C SER A 151 9.58 18.61 -9.20
N ASN A 152 9.01 18.11 -10.29
CA ASN A 152 9.72 17.81 -11.52
C ASN A 152 8.86 18.19 -12.73
N LYS A 153 9.39 19.01 -13.63
CA LYS A 153 8.77 19.41 -14.92
C LYS A 153 7.29 19.85 -14.80
N GLY A 154 6.96 20.63 -13.78
CA GLY A 154 5.60 21.18 -13.60
C GLY A 154 4.62 20.26 -12.86
N HIS A 155 5.03 19.08 -12.44
CA HIS A 155 4.27 18.20 -11.56
C HIS A 155 4.83 18.28 -10.14
N THR A 156 3.97 18.57 -9.19
CA THR A 156 4.33 18.61 -7.77
C THR A 156 3.74 17.40 -7.07
N ASN A 157 4.59 16.50 -6.63
CA ASN A 157 4.16 15.35 -5.83
C ASN A 157 4.08 15.76 -4.36
N CYS A 158 2.92 15.55 -3.77
CA CYS A 158 2.64 15.86 -2.39
C CYS A 158 2.19 14.62 -1.63
N ILE A 159 2.37 14.66 -0.31
CA ILE A 159 1.58 13.88 0.63
C ILE A 159 0.58 14.83 1.27
N ALA A 160 -0.67 14.40 1.38
CA ALA A 160 -1.71 15.16 2.04
C ALA A 160 -2.32 14.34 3.19
N CYS A 161 -2.53 15.00 4.31
CA CYS A 161 -3.31 14.49 5.43
C CYS A 161 -4.57 15.34 5.57
N TYR A 162 -5.73 14.72 5.58
CA TYR A 162 -7.00 15.35 5.89
C TYR A 162 -7.59 14.68 7.14
N SER A 163 -8.02 15.46 8.11
CA SER A 163 -8.47 14.95 9.40
C SER A 163 -9.74 15.65 9.90
N LYS A 164 -10.61 14.91 10.56
CA LYS A 164 -11.72 15.46 11.35
C LYS A 164 -11.23 16.05 12.68
N TYR A 165 -10.03 15.67 13.12
CA TYR A 165 -9.44 16.09 14.38
C TYR A 165 -8.28 17.06 14.15
N PRO A 166 -7.98 17.94 15.12
CA PRO A 166 -6.85 18.85 15.02
C PRO A 166 -5.53 18.13 14.76
N ILE A 167 -4.75 18.66 13.80
CA ILE A 167 -3.39 18.18 13.52
C ILE A 167 -2.45 19.05 14.35
N LEU A 168 -1.75 18.43 15.29
CA LEU A 168 -0.72 19.10 16.10
C LEU A 168 0.62 19.02 15.36
N SER A 169 1.30 20.13 15.20
CA SER A 169 2.64 20.25 14.58
C SER A 169 3.72 20.18 15.64
#